data_5dda81387a4f3d4dd4b42ce70f357b75
#
_entry.id   5dda81387a4f3d4dd4b42ce70f357b75
#
_cell.length_a   1.000
_cell.length_b   1.000
_cell.length_c   1.000
_cell.angle_alpha   90.00
_cell.angle_beta   90.00
_cell.angle_gamma   90.00
#
_symmetry.space_group_name_H-M   'P 1'
#
loop_
_entity.id
_entity.type
_entity.pdbx_description
1 polymer ?
#
loop_
_entity_poly.entity_id
_entity_poly.type
_entity_poly.pdbx_seq_one_letter_code
_entity_poly.pdbx_strand_id
1 'polypeptide(L)'
;MEACIITFDDFTDIDVFFLWDLLNRVNEPGWRVRILGESDSHLSSTGIRIPMHGHISESTSCDVVLFSSGMGTRRKRLDPEFLSHLRLNPERQLIGSMCSGALLLAALGLLEGKQATTYPTSRALLESTGVRVVERPFVREGNVATAAGCLAAQYLAGWVIEEKFGAAKREEVLRSIMPVGEGLSFADADMVARAYVPAEPPVGDNESVFAQKS
;
A
#
# COMPACT_ATOMS: atom_id res chain seq x y z
N MET A 1 13.41 4.13 -7.85
CA MET A 1 11.96 4.36 -7.69
C MET A 1 11.51 3.86 -6.33
N GLU A 2 10.56 4.55 -5.71
CA GLU A 2 10.12 4.22 -4.36
C GLU A 2 8.60 4.21 -4.23
N ALA A 3 8.06 3.17 -3.59
CA ALA A 3 6.68 3.10 -3.14
C ALA A 3 6.62 3.24 -1.62
N CYS A 4 5.61 3.92 -1.13
CA CYS A 4 5.31 3.93 0.29
C CYS A 4 3.86 3.53 0.59
N ILE A 5 3.69 2.83 1.71
CA ILE A 5 2.40 2.46 2.27
C ILE A 5 2.19 3.30 3.53
N ILE A 6 1.20 4.18 3.50
CA ILE A 6 0.84 5.03 4.63
C ILE A 6 0.02 4.22 5.62
N THR A 7 0.48 4.20 6.86
CA THR A 7 -0.09 3.41 7.95
C THR A 7 -0.27 4.27 9.21
N PHE A 8 -1.16 3.90 10.08
CA PHE A 8 -1.58 4.62 11.29
C PHE A 8 -2.13 3.60 12.30
N ASP A 9 -2.34 3.97 13.55
CA ASP A 9 -2.94 3.07 14.55
C ASP A 9 -4.33 2.57 14.15
N ASP A 10 -4.66 1.35 14.52
CA ASP A 10 -5.86 0.59 14.13
C ASP A 10 -5.92 0.30 12.61
N PHE A 11 -4.77 0.09 11.97
CA PHE A 11 -4.72 -0.37 10.60
C PHE A 11 -5.17 -1.84 10.46
N THR A 12 -5.65 -2.20 9.29
CA THR A 12 -5.98 -3.59 8.94
C THR A 12 -4.72 -4.30 8.44
N ASP A 13 -4.31 -5.35 9.16
CA ASP A 13 -3.03 -6.06 8.93
C ASP A 13 -2.85 -6.51 7.48
N ILE A 14 -3.81 -7.24 6.94
CA ILE A 14 -3.72 -7.80 5.59
C ILE A 14 -3.61 -6.71 4.52
N ASP A 15 -4.23 -5.54 4.71
CA ASP A 15 -4.18 -4.45 3.73
C ASP A 15 -2.81 -3.74 3.70
N VAL A 16 -2.01 -3.88 4.77
CA VAL A 16 -0.61 -3.44 4.79
C VAL A 16 0.30 -4.56 4.26
N PHE A 17 0.21 -5.74 4.87
CA PHE A 17 1.19 -6.79 4.61
C PHE A 17 1.03 -7.45 3.24
N PHE A 18 -0.17 -7.52 2.71
CA PHE A 18 -0.36 -8.08 1.37
C PHE A 18 0.13 -7.11 0.28
N LEU A 19 -0.10 -5.81 0.43
CA LEU A 19 0.53 -4.82 -0.46
C LEU A 19 2.05 -4.83 -0.34
N TRP A 20 2.56 -4.89 0.89
CA TRP A 20 3.98 -4.97 1.18
C TRP A 20 4.63 -6.17 0.49
N ASP A 21 4.06 -7.36 0.66
CA ASP A 21 4.57 -8.60 0.08
C ASP A 21 4.57 -8.53 -1.45
N LEU A 22 3.44 -8.14 -2.07
CA LEU A 22 3.31 -8.06 -3.53
C LEU A 22 4.30 -7.08 -4.15
N LEU A 23 4.45 -5.89 -3.58
CA LEU A 23 5.34 -4.88 -4.12
C LEU A 23 6.82 -5.25 -3.95
N ASN A 24 7.19 -5.95 -2.89
CA ASN A 24 8.56 -6.43 -2.70
C ASN A 24 8.91 -7.62 -3.62
N ARG A 25 7.93 -8.38 -4.12
CA ARG A 25 8.16 -9.43 -5.12
C ARG A 25 8.61 -8.91 -6.49
N VAL A 26 8.52 -7.62 -6.73
CA VAL A 26 9.01 -6.98 -7.97
C VAL A 26 10.51 -7.24 -8.16
N ASN A 27 11.30 -7.18 -7.09
CA ASN A 27 12.73 -7.52 -7.05
C ASN A 27 13.56 -6.91 -8.20
N GLU A 28 13.33 -5.61 -8.48
CA GLU A 28 14.07 -4.89 -9.50
C GLU A 28 15.10 -3.94 -8.86
N PRO A 29 16.31 -3.82 -9.41
CA PRO A 29 17.33 -2.91 -8.89
C PRO A 29 16.82 -1.47 -8.80
N GLY A 30 17.01 -0.85 -7.64
CA GLY A 30 16.58 0.54 -7.39
C GLY A 30 15.08 0.70 -7.10
N TRP A 31 14.33 -0.41 -6.99
CA TRP A 31 12.98 -0.42 -6.44
C TRP A 31 13.02 -0.60 -4.93
N ARG A 32 12.31 0.22 -4.20
CA ARG A 32 12.20 0.14 -2.74
C ARG A 32 10.75 0.35 -2.31
N VAL A 33 10.31 -0.42 -1.33
CA VAL A 33 9.01 -0.27 -0.68
C VAL A 33 9.23 0.14 0.77
N ARG A 34 8.44 1.09 1.28
CA ARG A 34 8.52 1.56 2.66
C ARG A 34 7.13 1.61 3.29
N ILE A 35 7.04 1.39 4.58
CA ILE A 35 5.85 1.67 5.39
C ILE A 35 6.13 2.95 6.16
N LEU A 36 5.30 3.98 5.96
CA LEU A 36 5.47 5.28 6.58
C LEU A 36 4.32 5.54 7.56
N GLY A 37 4.64 6.16 8.68
CA GLY A 37 3.69 6.54 9.71
C GLY A 37 4.00 7.90 10.33
N GLU A 38 3.13 8.40 11.18
CA GLU A 38 3.35 9.66 11.93
C GLU A 38 4.19 9.47 13.20
N SER A 39 4.40 8.22 13.60
CA SER A 39 5.19 7.82 14.77
C SER A 39 6.18 6.71 14.37
N ASP A 40 7.14 6.40 15.24
CA ASP A 40 8.15 5.36 14.99
C ASP A 40 7.56 3.95 14.84
N SER A 41 6.37 3.72 15.38
CA SER A 41 5.64 2.45 15.27
C SER A 41 4.13 2.64 15.38
N HIS A 42 3.37 1.75 14.76
CA HIS A 42 1.91 1.73 14.87
C HIS A 42 1.39 0.35 15.28
N LEU A 43 0.24 0.34 15.97
CA LEU A 43 -0.45 -0.85 16.43
C LEU A 43 -1.60 -1.18 15.47
N SER A 44 -1.64 -2.42 14.96
CA SER A 44 -2.72 -2.88 14.11
C SER A 44 -4.01 -3.14 14.89
N SER A 45 -5.12 -3.33 14.16
CA SER A 45 -6.42 -3.68 14.74
C SER A 45 -6.43 -5.05 15.44
N THR A 46 -5.48 -5.94 15.12
CA THR A 46 -5.33 -7.25 15.77
C THR A 46 -4.26 -7.27 16.87
N GLY A 47 -3.57 -6.14 17.11
CA GLY A 47 -2.60 -6.00 18.17
C GLY A 47 -1.13 -6.24 17.77
N ILE A 48 -0.83 -6.30 16.48
CA ILE A 48 0.56 -6.37 15.99
C ILE A 48 1.14 -4.95 15.97
N ARG A 49 2.27 -4.74 16.66
CA ARG A 49 3.03 -3.50 16.57
C ARG A 49 4.11 -3.63 15.52
N ILE A 50 4.12 -2.71 14.56
CA ILE A 50 5.14 -2.68 13.50
C ILE A 50 5.93 -1.36 13.54
N PRO A 51 7.26 -1.41 13.34
CA PRO A 51 8.07 -0.22 13.18
C PRO A 51 7.82 0.40 11.81
N MET A 52 7.93 1.73 11.73
CA MET A 52 7.87 2.47 10.46
C MET A 52 9.27 2.63 9.87
N HIS A 53 9.34 2.69 8.55
CA HIS A 53 10.57 2.95 7.82
C HIS A 53 10.87 4.45 7.68
N GLY A 54 9.97 5.31 8.15
CA GLY A 54 10.09 6.77 8.14
C GLY A 54 8.77 7.47 8.37
N HIS A 55 8.82 8.80 8.34
CA HIS A 55 7.67 9.66 8.61
C HIS A 55 6.81 9.86 7.36
N ILE A 56 5.49 10.03 7.54
CA ILE A 56 4.53 10.20 6.43
C ILE A 56 4.84 11.38 5.51
N SER A 57 5.50 12.44 5.98
CA SER A 57 5.90 13.58 5.16
C SER A 57 6.87 13.20 4.04
N GLU A 58 7.60 12.10 4.16
CA GLU A 58 8.51 11.58 3.14
C GLU A 58 7.76 11.04 1.92
N SER A 59 6.44 10.79 2.04
CA SER A 59 5.58 10.38 0.92
C SER A 59 5.59 11.36 -0.25
N THR A 60 5.91 12.62 0.00
CA THR A 60 6.05 13.66 -1.03
C THR A 60 7.10 13.30 -2.08
N SER A 61 8.16 12.58 -1.72
CA SER A 61 9.25 12.18 -2.62
C SER A 61 9.02 10.83 -3.31
N CYS A 62 8.09 10.01 -2.81
CA CYS A 62 7.81 8.69 -3.37
C CYS A 62 7.17 8.78 -4.77
N ASP A 63 7.43 7.79 -5.62
CA ASP A 63 6.80 7.62 -6.94
C ASP A 63 5.39 7.03 -6.82
N VAL A 64 5.15 6.27 -5.74
CA VAL A 64 3.89 5.58 -5.45
C VAL A 64 3.53 5.80 -3.99
N VAL A 65 2.28 6.19 -3.72
CA VAL A 65 1.76 6.35 -2.35
C VAL A 65 0.46 5.57 -2.19
N LEU A 66 0.49 4.56 -1.34
CA LEU A 66 -0.67 3.71 -1.08
C LEU A 66 -1.13 3.88 0.37
N PHE A 67 -2.43 4.01 0.55
CA PHE A 67 -3.03 4.14 1.89
C PHE A 67 -3.58 2.79 2.33
N SER A 68 -3.17 2.35 3.51
CA SER A 68 -3.77 1.20 4.17
C SER A 68 -5.21 1.50 4.60
N SER A 69 -5.90 0.50 5.09
CA SER A 69 -7.23 0.63 5.70
C SER A 69 -7.19 0.43 7.20
N GLY A 70 -8.35 0.53 7.83
CA GLY A 70 -8.57 0.23 9.23
C GLY A 70 -9.53 1.21 9.89
N MET A 71 -9.86 0.96 11.16
CA MET A 71 -10.74 1.85 11.92
C MET A 71 -10.13 3.24 12.14
N GLY A 72 -8.79 3.33 12.16
CA GLY A 72 -8.06 4.58 12.26
C GLY A 72 -8.37 5.59 11.16
N THR A 73 -8.76 5.15 9.95
CA THR A 73 -9.12 6.04 8.83
C THR A 73 -10.21 7.04 9.19
N ARG A 74 -11.14 6.66 10.05
CA ARG A 74 -12.27 7.51 10.46
C ARG A 74 -11.82 8.69 11.31
N ARG A 75 -10.76 8.51 12.09
CA ARG A 75 -10.13 9.60 12.86
C ARG A 75 -9.18 10.40 11.98
N LYS A 76 -8.30 9.71 11.25
CA LYS A 76 -7.23 10.35 10.46
C LYS A 76 -7.75 11.23 9.31
N ARG A 77 -8.90 10.91 8.72
CA ARG A 77 -9.55 11.80 7.75
C ARG A 77 -9.99 13.17 8.30
N LEU A 78 -10.11 13.29 9.62
CA LEU A 78 -10.51 14.51 10.34
C LEU A 78 -9.32 15.15 11.08
N ASP A 79 -8.14 14.59 10.98
CA ASP A 79 -6.94 15.03 11.65
C ASP A 79 -6.15 15.99 10.73
N PRO A 80 -6.22 17.32 10.97
CA PRO A 80 -5.58 18.29 10.09
C PRO A 80 -4.05 18.21 10.14
N GLU A 81 -3.46 17.78 11.25
CA GLU A 81 -2.02 17.59 11.38
C GLU A 81 -1.57 16.44 10.49
N PHE A 82 -2.20 15.26 10.62
CA PHE A 82 -1.95 14.11 9.77
C PHE A 82 -2.07 14.46 8.27
N LEU A 83 -3.17 15.11 7.87
CA LEU A 83 -3.41 15.47 6.47
C LEU A 83 -2.40 16.49 5.95
N SER A 84 -1.91 17.42 6.79
CA SER A 84 -0.95 18.46 6.39
C SER A 84 0.41 17.90 5.97
N HIS A 85 0.78 16.71 6.45
CA HIS A 85 2.00 16.02 6.07
C HIS A 85 1.93 15.33 4.70
N LEU A 86 0.72 15.14 4.16
CA LEU A 86 0.46 14.40 2.93
C LEU A 86 0.32 15.34 1.74
N ARG A 87 1.43 15.90 1.27
CA ARG A 87 1.47 16.80 0.09
C ARG A 87 1.70 15.98 -1.17
N LEU A 88 0.61 15.41 -1.70
CA LEU A 88 0.65 14.49 -2.82
C LEU A 88 0.35 15.20 -4.15
N ASN A 89 0.97 14.71 -5.23
CA ASN A 89 0.76 15.22 -6.58
C ASN A 89 0.40 14.06 -7.55
N PRO A 90 -0.89 13.91 -7.92
CA PRO A 90 -1.33 12.87 -8.84
C PRO A 90 -0.82 13.02 -10.27
N GLU A 91 -0.26 14.17 -10.65
CA GLU A 91 0.38 14.31 -11.97
C GLU A 91 1.73 13.58 -12.03
N ARG A 92 2.39 13.37 -10.89
CA ARG A 92 3.69 12.74 -10.78
C ARG A 92 3.63 11.36 -10.12
N GLN A 93 2.75 11.18 -9.15
CA GLN A 93 2.67 10.01 -8.29
C GLN A 93 1.51 9.09 -8.69
N LEU A 94 1.69 7.79 -8.59
CA LEU A 94 0.58 6.86 -8.49
C LEU A 94 0.07 6.87 -7.03
N ILE A 95 -1.20 7.15 -6.84
CA ILE A 95 -1.80 7.26 -5.52
C ILE A 95 -2.94 6.26 -5.41
N GLY A 96 -2.93 5.42 -4.39
CA GLY A 96 -3.95 4.41 -4.24
C GLY A 96 -4.38 4.18 -2.80
N SER A 97 -5.51 3.47 -2.63
CA SER A 97 -5.96 3.09 -1.29
C SER A 97 -6.62 1.72 -1.25
N MET A 98 -6.47 1.07 -0.10
CA MET A 98 -7.21 -0.13 0.26
C MET A 98 -8.45 0.23 1.08
N CYS A 99 -9.57 -0.41 0.76
CA CYS A 99 -10.79 -0.41 1.59
C CYS A 99 -11.15 0.99 2.12
N SER A 100 -11.20 1.17 3.44
CA SER A 100 -11.52 2.46 4.08
C SER A 100 -10.46 3.55 3.90
N GLY A 101 -9.27 3.22 3.36
CA GLY A 101 -8.26 4.21 2.97
C GLY A 101 -8.77 5.23 1.95
N ALA A 102 -9.80 4.90 1.16
CA ALA A 102 -10.49 5.84 0.27
C ALA A 102 -11.04 7.08 1.00
N LEU A 103 -11.34 6.98 2.29
CA LEU A 103 -11.75 8.12 3.12
C LEU A 103 -10.63 9.16 3.27
N LEU A 104 -9.37 8.72 3.30
CA LEU A 104 -8.21 9.61 3.37
C LEU A 104 -7.98 10.30 2.02
N LEU A 105 -8.14 9.55 0.90
CA LEU A 105 -8.07 10.16 -0.44
C LEU A 105 -9.15 11.22 -0.63
N ALA A 106 -10.38 10.97 -0.14
CA ALA A 106 -11.45 11.96 -0.19
C ALA A 106 -11.13 13.20 0.67
N ALA A 107 -10.61 13.01 1.89
CA ALA A 107 -10.21 14.12 2.77
C ALA A 107 -9.08 14.98 2.18
N LEU A 108 -8.22 14.37 1.34
CA LEU A 108 -7.16 15.06 0.61
C LEU A 108 -7.64 15.70 -0.72
N GLY A 109 -8.95 15.64 -1.04
CA GLY A 109 -9.50 16.17 -2.29
C GLY A 109 -9.17 15.35 -3.55
N LEU A 110 -8.51 14.21 -3.40
CA LEU A 110 -8.01 13.41 -4.53
C LEU A 110 -9.10 12.64 -5.28
N LEU A 111 -10.31 12.56 -4.71
CA LEU A 111 -11.46 11.87 -5.31
C LEU A 111 -12.53 12.84 -5.82
N GLU A 112 -12.29 14.14 -5.85
CA GLU A 112 -13.25 15.12 -6.38
C GLU A 112 -13.56 14.85 -7.86
N GLY A 113 -14.86 14.73 -8.17
CA GLY A 113 -15.34 14.45 -9.52
C GLY A 113 -15.05 13.03 -10.06
N LYS A 114 -14.49 12.15 -9.22
CA LYS A 114 -14.10 10.78 -9.62
C LYS A 114 -15.05 9.72 -9.07
N GLN A 115 -15.01 8.55 -9.70
CA GLN A 115 -15.58 7.34 -9.13
C GLN A 115 -14.55 6.67 -8.20
N ALA A 116 -15.05 6.00 -7.17
CA ALA A 116 -14.20 5.25 -6.24
C ALA A 116 -14.92 3.99 -5.74
N THR A 117 -14.16 3.07 -5.19
CA THR A 117 -14.68 1.95 -4.41
C THR A 117 -14.14 2.00 -2.98
N THR A 118 -14.84 1.38 -2.08
CA THR A 118 -14.43 1.24 -0.67
C THR A 118 -15.08 0.01 -0.05
N TYR A 119 -14.57 -0.43 1.10
CA TYR A 119 -15.20 -1.51 1.84
C TYR A 119 -16.63 -1.16 2.26
N PRO A 120 -17.62 -2.09 2.23
CA PRO A 120 -19.03 -1.79 2.45
C PRO A 120 -19.33 -0.97 3.69
N THR A 121 -18.63 -1.21 4.82
CA THR A 121 -18.84 -0.47 6.07
C THR A 121 -18.39 1.00 6.02
N SER A 122 -17.69 1.41 4.98
CA SER A 122 -17.23 2.79 4.76
C SER A 122 -17.98 3.50 3.64
N ARG A 123 -18.85 2.79 2.90
CA ARG A 123 -19.56 3.30 1.73
C ARG A 123 -20.35 4.56 2.04
N ALA A 124 -21.27 4.50 2.99
CA ALA A 124 -22.12 5.65 3.32
C ALA A 124 -21.31 6.88 3.74
N LEU A 125 -20.19 6.64 4.47
CA LEU A 125 -19.30 7.72 4.90
C LEU A 125 -18.54 8.33 3.72
N LEU A 126 -18.12 7.53 2.75
CA LEU A 126 -17.43 8.02 1.55
C LEU A 126 -18.43 8.77 0.64
N GLU A 127 -19.63 8.25 0.45
CA GLU A 127 -20.71 8.91 -0.32
C GLU A 127 -21.07 10.28 0.30
N SER A 128 -21.06 10.40 1.64
CA SER A 128 -21.32 11.68 2.32
C SER A 128 -20.30 12.78 2.02
N THR A 129 -19.13 12.45 1.46
CA THR A 129 -18.14 13.42 0.99
C THR A 129 -18.36 13.87 -0.47
N GLY A 130 -19.44 13.41 -1.12
CA GLY A 130 -19.75 13.72 -2.51
C GLY A 130 -19.09 12.78 -3.54
N VAL A 131 -18.33 11.78 -3.10
CA VAL A 131 -17.69 10.81 -3.98
C VAL A 131 -18.72 9.81 -4.52
N ARG A 132 -18.69 9.56 -5.82
CA ARG A 132 -19.51 8.52 -6.46
C ARG A 132 -18.92 7.14 -6.19
N VAL A 133 -19.51 6.40 -5.25
CA VAL A 133 -19.06 5.04 -4.91
C VAL A 133 -19.69 4.02 -5.86
N VAL A 134 -18.87 3.13 -6.41
CA VAL A 134 -19.28 2.04 -7.30
C VAL A 134 -18.88 0.69 -6.70
N GLU A 135 -19.70 -0.34 -6.93
CA GLU A 135 -19.47 -1.70 -6.44
C GLU A 135 -18.56 -2.46 -7.41
N ARG A 136 -17.26 -2.22 -7.27
CA ARG A 136 -16.19 -2.88 -8.04
C ARG A 136 -15.01 -3.18 -7.13
N PRO A 137 -14.25 -4.25 -7.37
CA PRO A 137 -13.08 -4.56 -6.55
C PRO A 137 -11.96 -3.53 -6.71
N PHE A 138 -11.89 -2.87 -7.86
CA PHE A 138 -10.88 -1.88 -8.21
C PHE A 138 -11.46 -0.81 -9.12
N VAL A 139 -11.11 0.46 -8.85
CA VAL A 139 -11.48 1.62 -9.67
C VAL A 139 -10.24 2.48 -9.84
N ARG A 140 -9.93 2.84 -11.07
CA ARG A 140 -8.82 3.73 -11.45
C ARG A 140 -9.36 4.95 -12.21
N GLU A 141 -8.91 6.12 -11.80
CA GLU A 141 -9.18 7.41 -12.45
C GLU A 141 -7.85 8.16 -12.63
N GLY A 142 -7.21 7.96 -13.80
CA GLY A 142 -5.87 8.46 -14.06
C GLY A 142 -4.82 7.78 -13.17
N ASN A 143 -4.10 8.59 -12.41
CA ASN A 143 -3.08 8.15 -11.45
C ASN A 143 -3.62 7.97 -10.01
N VAL A 144 -4.93 8.02 -9.84
CA VAL A 144 -5.59 7.75 -8.54
C VAL A 144 -6.41 6.47 -8.66
N ALA A 145 -6.27 5.56 -7.69
CA ALA A 145 -7.00 4.30 -7.68
C ALA A 145 -7.50 3.93 -6.28
N THR A 146 -8.59 3.18 -6.23
CA THR A 146 -9.14 2.62 -5.00
C THR A 146 -9.43 1.14 -5.19
N ALA A 147 -9.21 0.33 -4.15
CA ALA A 147 -9.50 -1.10 -4.14
C ALA A 147 -10.29 -1.48 -2.90
N ALA A 148 -11.23 -2.41 -3.02
CA ALA A 148 -12.14 -2.78 -1.94
C ALA A 148 -12.27 -4.30 -1.78
N GLY A 149 -12.17 -4.72 -0.50
CA GLY A 149 -11.95 -6.10 -0.09
C GLY A 149 -10.47 -6.44 -0.07
N CYS A 150 -9.99 -7.04 1.02
CA CYS A 150 -8.54 -7.18 1.25
C CYS A 150 -7.80 -7.90 0.12
N LEU A 151 -8.44 -8.90 -0.52
CA LEU A 151 -7.86 -9.59 -1.67
C LEU A 151 -7.75 -8.71 -2.93
N ALA A 152 -8.45 -7.58 -2.97
CA ALA A 152 -8.32 -6.62 -4.07
C ALA A 152 -6.96 -5.88 -4.06
N ALA A 153 -6.13 -6.08 -3.03
CA ALA A 153 -4.75 -5.61 -3.01
C ALA A 153 -3.95 -6.10 -4.23
N GLN A 154 -4.27 -7.30 -4.76
CA GLN A 154 -3.65 -7.80 -5.99
C GLN A 154 -3.93 -6.90 -7.21
N TYR A 155 -5.10 -6.29 -7.30
CA TYR A 155 -5.43 -5.36 -8.40
C TYR A 155 -4.71 -4.03 -8.22
N LEU A 156 -4.65 -3.51 -6.98
CA LEU A 156 -3.97 -2.26 -6.67
C LEU A 156 -2.45 -2.39 -6.89
N ALA A 157 -1.83 -3.43 -6.33
CA ALA A 157 -0.42 -3.71 -6.53
C ALA A 157 -0.12 -4.03 -8.01
N GLY A 158 -0.97 -4.84 -8.66
CA GLY A 158 -0.84 -5.17 -10.07
C GLY A 158 -0.84 -3.94 -10.96
N TRP A 159 -1.73 -2.98 -10.72
CA TRP A 159 -1.73 -1.69 -11.41
C TRP A 159 -0.41 -0.93 -11.22
N VAL A 160 0.06 -0.80 -9.98
CA VAL A 160 1.32 -0.13 -9.68
C VAL A 160 2.49 -0.78 -10.41
N ILE A 161 2.57 -2.12 -10.37
CA ILE A 161 3.64 -2.89 -10.99
C ILE A 161 3.59 -2.72 -12.51
N GLU A 162 2.40 -2.77 -13.12
CA GLU A 162 2.25 -2.58 -14.56
C GLU A 162 2.69 -1.19 -15.02
N GLU A 163 2.30 -0.13 -14.30
CA GLU A 163 2.67 1.26 -14.62
C GLU A 163 4.18 1.52 -14.47
N LYS A 164 4.85 0.83 -13.55
CA LYS A 164 6.28 1.06 -13.27
C LYS A 164 7.21 0.09 -14.01
N PHE A 165 6.77 -1.13 -14.28
CA PHE A 165 7.62 -2.22 -14.78
C PHE A 165 7.01 -2.98 -15.97
N GLY A 166 5.78 -2.67 -16.35
CA GLY A 166 5.09 -3.28 -17.48
C GLY A 166 4.30 -4.55 -17.14
N ALA A 167 3.50 -4.98 -18.12
CA ALA A 167 2.54 -6.08 -17.96
C ALA A 167 3.21 -7.43 -17.64
N ALA A 168 4.39 -7.70 -18.20
CA ALA A 168 5.11 -8.96 -17.93
C ALA A 168 5.51 -9.10 -16.47
N LYS A 169 6.03 -8.03 -15.85
CA LYS A 169 6.38 -8.02 -14.41
C LYS A 169 5.14 -8.16 -13.54
N ARG A 170 4.04 -7.49 -13.89
CA ARG A 170 2.76 -7.67 -13.19
C ARG A 170 2.33 -9.14 -13.22
N GLU A 171 2.38 -9.79 -14.38
CA GLU A 171 1.98 -11.19 -14.53
C GLU A 171 2.88 -12.11 -13.70
N GLU A 172 4.20 -11.90 -13.75
CA GLU A 172 5.18 -12.66 -12.95
C GLU A 172 4.85 -12.59 -11.46
N VAL A 173 4.66 -11.38 -10.91
CA VAL A 173 4.36 -11.20 -9.49
C VAL A 173 3.00 -11.79 -9.11
N LEU A 174 1.94 -11.51 -9.88
CA LEU A 174 0.61 -12.02 -9.55
C LEU A 174 0.54 -13.55 -9.67
N ARG A 175 1.23 -14.17 -10.63
CA ARG A 175 1.31 -15.62 -10.73
C ARG A 175 1.98 -16.24 -9.50
N SER A 176 2.97 -15.58 -8.91
CA SER A 176 3.71 -16.10 -7.75
C SER A 176 2.86 -16.25 -6.47
N ILE A 177 1.68 -15.63 -6.41
CA ILE A 177 0.75 -15.71 -5.28
C ILE A 177 -0.46 -16.60 -5.53
N MET A 178 -0.59 -17.16 -6.73
CA MET A 178 -1.73 -18.00 -7.08
C MET A 178 -1.62 -19.35 -6.34
N PRO A 179 -2.74 -19.98 -5.99
CA PRO A 179 -2.72 -21.33 -5.46
C PRO A 179 -2.10 -22.33 -6.45
N VAL A 180 -1.32 -23.28 -5.93
CA VAL A 180 -0.77 -24.36 -6.74
C VAL A 180 -1.91 -25.18 -7.38
N GLY A 181 -1.84 -25.36 -8.70
CA GLY A 181 -2.90 -26.03 -9.49
C GLY A 181 -4.00 -25.08 -9.99
N GLU A 182 -4.04 -23.82 -9.50
CA GLU A 182 -5.03 -22.81 -9.91
C GLU A 182 -4.38 -21.58 -10.57
N GLY A 183 -3.20 -21.73 -11.13
CA GLY A 183 -2.45 -20.64 -11.79
C GLY A 183 -0.96 -20.69 -11.53
N LEU A 184 -0.53 -21.37 -10.45
CA LEU A 184 0.86 -21.66 -10.15
C LEU A 184 1.11 -23.16 -10.39
N SER A 185 2.18 -23.51 -11.11
CA SER A 185 2.64 -24.91 -11.28
C SER A 185 4.01 -25.11 -10.64
N PHE A 186 4.36 -26.39 -10.39
CA PHE A 186 5.72 -26.70 -9.93
C PHE A 186 6.82 -26.35 -10.96
N ALA A 187 6.43 -26.17 -12.23
CA ALA A 187 7.36 -25.69 -13.27
C ALA A 187 7.71 -24.22 -13.10
N ASP A 188 6.92 -23.44 -12.36
CA ASP A 188 7.17 -22.02 -12.08
C ASP A 188 8.11 -21.81 -10.88
N ALA A 189 8.78 -22.86 -10.38
CA ALA A 189 9.58 -22.82 -9.16
C ALA A 189 10.67 -21.72 -9.16
N ASP A 190 11.34 -21.52 -10.30
CA ASP A 190 12.37 -20.47 -10.43
C ASP A 190 11.78 -19.06 -10.30
N MET A 191 10.61 -18.82 -10.85
CA MET A 191 9.91 -17.56 -10.75
C MET A 191 9.48 -17.28 -9.31
N VAL A 192 8.91 -18.29 -8.64
CA VAL A 192 8.52 -18.19 -7.22
C VAL A 192 9.75 -17.94 -6.35
N ALA A 193 10.84 -18.64 -6.59
CA ALA A 193 12.10 -18.44 -5.85
C ALA A 193 12.62 -17.00 -5.98
N ARG A 194 12.60 -16.44 -7.18
CA ARG A 194 13.03 -15.04 -7.41
C ARG A 194 12.12 -14.03 -6.71
N ALA A 195 10.80 -14.28 -6.72
CA ALA A 195 9.84 -13.39 -6.06
C ALA A 195 10.00 -13.38 -4.53
N TYR A 196 10.55 -14.47 -3.95
CA TYR A 196 10.78 -14.59 -2.51
C TYR A 196 12.19 -14.22 -2.04
N VAL A 197 13.12 -13.89 -2.93
CA VAL A 197 14.42 -13.39 -2.50
C VAL A 197 14.20 -12.00 -1.89
N PRO A 198 14.37 -11.83 -0.57
CA PRO A 198 14.27 -10.49 0.03
C PRO A 198 15.32 -9.61 -0.64
N ALA A 199 14.96 -8.40 -1.02
CA ALA A 199 15.96 -7.38 -1.28
C ALA A 199 16.87 -7.34 -0.05
N GLU A 200 18.21 -7.27 -0.26
CA GLU A 200 19.12 -7.12 0.85
C GLU A 200 18.62 -5.99 1.74
N PRO A 201 18.51 -6.22 3.07
CA PRO A 201 18.09 -5.17 3.96
C PRO A 201 19.02 -3.97 3.71
N PRO A 202 18.52 -2.74 3.74
CA PRO A 202 19.39 -1.58 3.62
C PRO A 202 20.51 -1.78 4.65
N VAL A 203 21.76 -1.67 4.19
CA VAL A 203 22.94 -1.69 5.06
C VAL A 203 22.79 -0.50 6.00
N GLY A 204 22.08 -0.71 7.09
CA GLY A 204 21.99 0.22 8.19
C GLY A 204 23.16 -0.09 9.11
N ASP A 205 23.92 0.92 9.44
CA ASP A 205 25.01 0.90 10.42
C ASP A 205 24.56 0.37 11.78
N ASN A 206 24.42 -0.94 11.92
CA ASN A 206 24.08 -1.62 13.17
C ASN A 206 25.13 -2.65 13.57
N GLU A 207 26.42 -2.23 13.56
CA GLU A 207 27.48 -2.99 14.24
C GLU A 207 27.59 -2.72 15.76
N SER A 208 26.63 -2.02 16.38
CA SER A 208 26.80 -1.60 17.78
C SER A 208 25.89 -2.26 18.83
N VAL A 209 25.03 -3.23 18.47
CA VAL A 209 24.06 -3.78 19.45
C VAL A 209 24.49 -5.12 20.07
N PHE A 210 25.50 -5.83 19.57
CA PHE A 210 25.91 -7.13 20.13
C PHE A 210 27.28 -7.15 20.83
N ALA A 211 27.91 -6.00 21.08
CA ALA A 211 29.24 -5.92 21.71
C ALA A 211 29.22 -5.52 23.19
N GLN A 212 28.18 -5.86 23.95
CA GLN A 212 28.20 -5.73 25.41
C GLN A 212 27.41 -6.86 26.08
N LYS A 213 28.04 -8.04 26.18
CA LYS A 213 27.90 -8.99 27.31
C LYS A 213 28.93 -10.12 27.13
N SER A 214 30.12 -9.88 27.62
CA SER A 214 31.04 -10.89 28.15
C SER A 214 31.51 -10.41 29.53
#